data_a0882fca09721d7723ecb4352b0dde73
#
_entry.id   a0882fca09721d7723ecb4352b0dde73
#
_cell.length_a   1.000
_cell.length_b   1.000
_cell.length_c   1.000
_cell.angle_alpha   90.00
_cell.angle_beta   90.00
_cell.angle_gamma   90.00
#
_symmetry.space_group_name_H-M   'P 1'
#
loop_
_entity.id
_entity.type
_entity.pdbx_description
1 polymer ?
#
loop_
_entity_poly.entity_id
_entity_poly.type
_entity_poly.pdbx_seq_one_letter_code
_entity_poly.pdbx_strand_id
1 'polypeptide(L)'
;MIGNVTVMAKQEELVFLPLGGVGEIGMNLALYGYGTPGKRQWIMVDCGVTFAGPDLPGADLVLPDIRFLAEERKNLKGIIITHAHEDHYGALNDLWPGLNVPVYASPFTAGMLEAKRDYERS
;
A
#
# COMPACT_ATOMS: atom_id res chain seq x y z
N MET A 1 17.50 -34.87 -3.32
CA MET A 1 16.30 -35.66 -3.49
C MET A 1 15.15 -34.80 -3.95
N ILE A 2 14.42 -35.26 -4.91
CA ILE A 2 13.27 -34.54 -5.45
C ILE A 2 12.22 -34.25 -4.38
N GLY A 3 12.00 -35.18 -3.45
CA GLY A 3 11.08 -34.96 -2.37
C GLY A 3 11.44 -33.79 -1.46
N ASN A 4 12.73 -33.54 -1.25
CA ASN A 4 13.18 -32.41 -0.44
C ASN A 4 12.91 -31.08 -1.13
N VAL A 5 13.08 -31.02 -2.43
CA VAL A 5 12.79 -29.82 -3.21
C VAL A 5 11.30 -29.48 -3.09
N THR A 6 10.42 -30.48 -3.19
CA THR A 6 8.98 -30.27 -3.06
C THR A 6 8.61 -29.72 -1.70
N VAL A 7 9.22 -30.24 -0.62
CA VAL A 7 8.98 -29.77 0.73
C VAL A 7 9.41 -28.31 0.89
N MET A 8 10.59 -27.96 0.37
CA MET A 8 11.09 -26.58 0.47
C MET A 8 10.22 -25.57 -0.28
N ALA A 9 9.63 -25.98 -1.42
CA ALA A 9 8.74 -25.10 -2.18
C ALA A 9 7.46 -24.71 -1.42
N LYS A 10 7.14 -25.40 -0.33
CA LYS A 10 5.96 -25.16 0.52
C LYS A 10 6.29 -24.39 1.80
N GLN A 11 7.51 -23.95 1.97
CA GLN A 11 7.89 -23.18 3.17
C GLN A 11 7.24 -21.80 3.16
N GLU A 12 6.90 -21.34 4.37
CA GLU A 12 6.41 -19.98 4.56
C GLU A 12 7.56 -18.99 4.39
N GLU A 13 7.26 -17.86 3.79
CA GLU A 13 8.24 -16.82 3.50
C GLU A 13 7.69 -15.46 3.89
N LEU A 14 8.59 -14.57 4.32
CA LEU A 14 8.30 -13.16 4.45
C LEU A 14 8.71 -12.47 3.16
N VAL A 15 7.78 -11.79 2.51
CA VAL A 15 7.98 -11.16 1.21
C VAL A 15 7.78 -9.66 1.34
N PHE A 16 8.67 -8.90 0.72
CA PHE A 16 8.55 -7.44 0.59
C PHE A 16 8.27 -7.12 -0.88
N LEU A 17 7.17 -6.41 -1.13
CA LEU A 17 6.77 -6.00 -2.47
C LEU A 17 6.49 -4.50 -2.48
N PRO A 18 7.44 -3.67 -2.96
CA PRO A 18 7.19 -2.24 -3.12
C PRO A 18 6.35 -1.99 -4.37
N LEU A 19 5.30 -1.18 -4.23
CA LEU A 19 4.50 -0.69 -5.35
C LEU A 19 4.84 0.75 -5.70
N GLY A 20 5.63 1.42 -4.85
CA GLY A 20 6.15 2.76 -5.09
C GLY A 20 7.17 3.14 -4.04
N GLY A 21 7.92 4.21 -4.27
CA GLY A 21 8.87 4.78 -3.31
C GLY A 21 10.27 4.17 -3.30
N VAL A 22 10.50 3.10 -4.04
CA VAL A 22 11.84 2.50 -4.16
C VAL A 22 12.50 3.00 -5.43
N GLY A 23 13.67 3.62 -5.28
CA GLY A 23 14.37 4.25 -6.39
C GLY A 23 13.76 5.58 -6.85
N GLU A 24 12.82 6.12 -6.08
CA GLU A 24 12.14 7.38 -6.36
C GLU A 24 11.73 8.06 -5.08
N ILE A 25 11.39 9.35 -5.16
CA ILE A 25 10.86 10.12 -4.03
C ILE A 25 9.34 10.22 -4.19
N GLY A 26 8.63 9.99 -3.11
CA GLY A 26 7.16 10.04 -3.09
C GLY A 26 6.50 8.73 -3.44
N MET A 27 5.18 8.73 -3.46
CA MET A 27 4.35 7.58 -3.79
C MET A 27 4.71 6.32 -3.00
N ASN A 28 4.99 6.48 -1.70
CA ASN A 28 5.45 5.37 -0.86
C ASN A 28 4.30 4.40 -0.60
N LEU A 29 4.49 3.15 -0.99
CA LEU A 29 3.58 2.06 -0.72
C LEU A 29 4.35 0.76 -0.76
N ALA A 30 4.39 0.06 0.35
CA ALA A 30 5.07 -1.23 0.45
C ALA A 30 4.12 -2.28 1.00
N LEU A 31 4.23 -3.48 0.48
CA LEU A 31 3.49 -4.64 0.98
C LEU A 31 4.45 -5.61 1.64
N TYR A 32 4.03 -6.11 2.78
CA TYR A 32 4.73 -7.18 3.48
C TYR A 32 3.78 -8.37 3.54
N GLY A 33 4.19 -9.50 2.98
CA GLY A 33 3.39 -10.70 2.94
C GLY A 33 4.07 -11.85 3.68
N TYR A 34 3.28 -12.66 4.37
CA TYR A 34 3.79 -13.83 5.06
C TYR A 34 2.93 -15.05 4.73
N GLY A 35 3.58 -16.16 4.45
CA GLY A 35 2.94 -17.42 4.16
C GLY A 35 3.57 -18.13 2.97
N THR A 36 2.93 -19.20 2.56
CA THR A 36 3.33 -19.93 1.36
C THR A 36 2.80 -19.24 0.11
N PRO A 37 3.42 -19.48 -1.06
CA PRO A 37 2.91 -18.93 -2.31
C PRO A 37 1.42 -19.25 -2.51
N GLY A 38 0.65 -18.23 -2.88
CA GLY A 38 -0.79 -18.36 -3.07
C GLY A 38 -1.63 -18.30 -1.81
N LYS A 39 -1.00 -18.29 -0.62
CA LYS A 39 -1.70 -18.24 0.68
C LYS A 39 -1.15 -17.16 1.60
N ARG A 40 -0.45 -16.18 1.06
CA ARG A 40 0.14 -15.11 1.86
C ARG A 40 -0.92 -14.17 2.41
N GLN A 41 -0.67 -13.71 3.65
CA GLN A 41 -1.41 -12.62 4.27
C GLN A 41 -0.56 -11.36 4.15
N TRP A 42 -1.20 -10.23 3.83
CA TRP A 42 -0.50 -9.00 3.51
C TRP A 42 -0.86 -7.87 4.47
N ILE A 43 0.13 -7.03 4.76
CA ILE A 43 -0.10 -5.71 5.33
C ILE A 43 0.51 -4.66 4.40
N MET A 44 -0.13 -3.51 4.32
CA MET A 44 0.35 -2.38 3.54
C MET A 44 0.94 -1.33 4.47
N VAL A 45 2.10 -0.81 4.14
CA VAL A 45 2.73 0.29 4.88
C VAL A 45 2.79 1.49 3.95
N ASP A 46 2.10 2.54 4.35
CA ASP A 46 1.92 3.79 3.62
C ASP A 46 1.14 3.64 2.31
N CYS A 47 0.56 4.74 1.87
CA CYS A 47 -0.26 4.81 0.67
C CYS A 47 -0.17 6.24 0.13
N GLY A 48 0.98 6.58 -0.45
CA GLY A 48 1.34 7.93 -0.81
C GLY A 48 1.11 8.28 -2.27
N VAL A 49 1.22 9.57 -2.55
CA VAL A 49 1.18 10.11 -3.91
C VAL A 49 2.53 10.73 -4.23
N THR A 50 2.77 10.98 -5.50
CA THR A 50 3.83 11.87 -5.95
C THR A 50 3.22 12.89 -6.93
N PHE A 51 3.90 14.01 -7.13
CA PHE A 51 3.46 15.02 -8.10
C PHE A 51 3.86 14.57 -9.50
N ALA A 52 2.96 14.78 -10.46
CA ALA A 52 3.25 14.50 -11.85
C ALA A 52 4.31 15.46 -12.37
N GLY A 53 5.30 14.93 -13.06
CA GLY A 53 6.33 15.72 -13.72
C GLY A 53 5.92 16.16 -15.12
N PRO A 54 6.85 16.81 -15.84
CA PRO A 54 6.60 17.27 -17.22
C PRO A 54 6.28 16.13 -18.19
N ASP A 55 6.64 14.90 -17.83
CA ASP A 55 6.40 13.69 -18.65
C ASP A 55 4.92 13.30 -18.71
N LEU A 56 4.11 13.87 -17.82
CA LEU A 56 2.69 13.55 -17.72
C LEU A 56 1.84 14.83 -17.79
N PRO A 57 1.79 15.47 -18.96
CA PRO A 57 1.02 16.71 -19.12
C PRO A 57 -0.47 16.49 -18.80
N GLY A 58 -1.05 17.43 -18.05
CA GLY A 58 -2.45 17.33 -17.65
C GLY A 58 -2.73 16.53 -16.40
N ALA A 59 -1.72 15.89 -15.81
CA ALA A 59 -1.84 15.21 -14.52
C ALA A 59 -1.19 16.04 -13.42
N ASP A 60 -1.84 16.12 -12.26
CA ASP A 60 -1.30 16.83 -11.08
C ASP A 60 -0.63 15.87 -10.10
N LEU A 61 -1.25 14.71 -9.85
CA LEU A 61 -0.78 13.72 -8.91
C LEU A 61 -0.69 12.36 -9.58
N VAL A 62 0.23 11.54 -9.08
CA VAL A 62 0.39 10.15 -9.50
C VAL A 62 0.12 9.26 -8.29
N LEU A 63 -0.79 8.30 -8.49
CA LEU A 63 -1.16 7.30 -7.48
C LEU A 63 -0.47 5.98 -7.77
N PRO A 64 -0.21 5.16 -6.73
CA PRO A 64 0.34 3.83 -6.94
C PRO A 64 -0.61 2.93 -7.75
N ASP A 65 -0.04 2.00 -8.50
CA ASP A 65 -0.82 0.97 -9.18
C ASP A 65 -1.15 -0.15 -8.19
N ILE A 66 -2.41 -0.29 -7.86
CA ILE A 66 -2.87 -1.24 -6.86
C ILE A 66 -3.58 -2.46 -7.46
N ARG A 67 -3.37 -2.77 -8.73
CA ARG A 67 -4.04 -3.93 -9.36
C ARG A 67 -3.74 -5.23 -8.63
N PHE A 68 -2.51 -5.40 -8.14
CA PHE A 68 -2.15 -6.55 -7.32
C PHE A 68 -3.02 -6.63 -6.06
N LEU A 69 -3.25 -5.49 -5.40
CA LEU A 69 -4.07 -5.43 -4.18
C LEU A 69 -5.53 -5.76 -4.45
N ALA A 70 -6.04 -5.40 -5.63
CA ALA A 70 -7.42 -5.75 -5.98
C ALA A 70 -7.58 -7.27 -6.07
N GLU A 71 -6.58 -7.97 -6.58
CA GLU A 71 -6.59 -9.43 -6.66
C GLU A 71 -6.41 -10.07 -5.28
N GLU A 72 -5.60 -9.47 -4.41
CA GLU A 72 -5.25 -10.00 -3.09
C GLU A 72 -6.04 -9.38 -1.94
N ARG A 73 -7.10 -8.62 -2.25
CA ARG A 73 -7.86 -7.85 -1.26
C ARG A 73 -8.31 -8.67 -0.05
N LYS A 74 -8.74 -9.91 -0.27
CA LYS A 74 -9.20 -10.78 0.82
C LYS A 74 -8.08 -11.14 1.80
N ASN A 75 -6.85 -11.07 1.35
CA ASN A 75 -5.68 -11.42 2.14
C ASN A 75 -4.95 -10.19 2.68
N LEU A 76 -5.42 -8.99 2.37
CA LEU A 76 -4.90 -7.75 2.92
C LEU A 76 -5.54 -7.53 4.30
N LYS A 77 -4.72 -7.52 5.35
CA LYS A 77 -5.19 -7.47 6.73
C LYS A 77 -5.28 -6.07 7.32
N GLY A 78 -4.57 -5.14 6.76
CA GLY A 78 -4.61 -3.76 7.25
C GLY A 78 -3.60 -2.87 6.56
N ILE A 79 -3.72 -1.58 6.85
CA ILE A 79 -2.84 -0.54 6.35
C ILE A 79 -2.24 0.19 7.54
N ILE A 80 -0.93 0.37 7.54
CA ILE A 80 -0.23 1.14 8.56
C ILE A 80 0.27 2.43 7.89
N ILE A 81 -0.11 3.58 8.44
CA ILE A 81 0.38 4.88 7.97
C ILE A 81 1.44 5.36 8.96
N THR A 82 2.65 5.56 8.45
CA THR A 82 3.78 5.93 9.30
C THR A 82 3.71 7.37 9.80
N HIS A 83 3.28 8.30 8.95
CA HIS A 83 3.14 9.70 9.33
C HIS A 83 2.30 10.48 8.30
N ALA A 84 1.94 11.72 8.66
CA ALA A 84 0.98 12.54 7.92
C ALA A 84 1.64 13.41 6.84
N HIS A 85 2.34 12.80 5.91
CA HIS A 85 2.88 13.48 4.72
C HIS A 85 2.24 12.90 3.46
N GLU A 86 2.02 13.75 2.45
CA GLU A 86 1.33 13.36 1.22
C GLU A 86 1.99 12.19 0.50
N ASP A 87 3.32 12.11 0.51
CA ASP A 87 4.05 11.01 -0.10
C ASP A 87 3.94 9.68 0.67
N HIS A 88 3.29 9.71 1.85
CA HIS A 88 3.06 8.52 2.68
C HIS A 88 1.59 8.21 2.90
N TYR A 89 0.67 9.19 2.79
CA TYR A 89 -0.75 8.92 3.01
C TYR A 89 -1.68 9.55 1.94
N GLY A 90 -1.12 10.27 0.99
CA GLY A 90 -1.91 11.10 0.09
C GLY A 90 -2.89 10.36 -0.80
N ALA A 91 -2.65 9.09 -1.08
CA ALA A 91 -3.55 8.27 -1.90
C ALA A 91 -4.59 7.50 -1.08
N LEU A 92 -4.50 7.52 0.26
CA LEU A 92 -5.33 6.65 1.10
C LEU A 92 -6.82 6.89 0.91
N ASN A 93 -7.26 8.15 0.95
CA ASN A 93 -8.67 8.48 0.83
C ASN A 93 -9.25 8.08 -0.54
N ASP A 94 -8.43 8.09 -1.58
CA ASP A 94 -8.86 7.70 -2.92
C ASP A 94 -8.93 6.18 -3.09
N LEU A 95 -7.99 5.47 -2.50
CA LEU A 95 -7.84 4.03 -2.72
C LEU A 95 -8.56 3.18 -1.68
N TRP A 96 -8.71 3.68 -0.45
CA TRP A 96 -9.28 2.91 0.65
C TRP A 96 -10.69 2.38 0.38
N PRO A 97 -11.61 3.12 -0.25
CA PRO A 97 -12.96 2.59 -0.48
C PRO A 97 -12.97 1.27 -1.24
N GLY A 98 -12.01 1.06 -2.15
CA GLY A 98 -11.87 -0.19 -2.87
C GLY A 98 -11.21 -1.30 -2.06
N LEU A 99 -10.44 -0.96 -1.03
CA LEU A 99 -9.72 -1.92 -0.20
C LEU A 99 -10.51 -2.29 1.05
N ASN A 100 -11.11 -1.31 1.71
CA ASN A 100 -11.99 -1.45 2.86
C ASN A 100 -11.41 -2.33 3.97
N VAL A 101 -10.19 -2.04 4.39
CA VAL A 101 -9.48 -2.76 5.46
C VAL A 101 -9.17 -1.79 6.60
N PRO A 102 -8.88 -2.29 7.83
CA PRO A 102 -8.51 -1.41 8.93
C PRO A 102 -7.27 -0.59 8.63
N VAL A 103 -7.27 0.67 9.07
CA VAL A 103 -6.14 1.57 8.96
C VAL A 103 -5.62 1.88 10.36
N TYR A 104 -4.32 1.73 10.54
CA TYR A 104 -3.65 1.98 11.82
C TYR A 104 -2.74 3.18 11.66
N ALA A 105 -2.93 4.18 12.49
CA ALA A 105 -2.18 5.43 12.45
C ALA A 105 -2.13 6.07 13.84
N SER A 106 -1.20 7.00 14.04
CA SER A 106 -1.19 7.78 15.27
C SER A 106 -2.45 8.65 15.35
N PRO A 107 -2.86 9.11 16.55
CA PRO A 107 -4.01 10.02 16.67
C PRO A 107 -3.86 11.29 15.85
N PHE A 108 -2.66 11.85 15.77
CA PHE A 108 -2.40 13.03 14.95
C PHE A 108 -2.63 12.73 13.45
N THR A 109 -2.09 11.64 12.97
CA THR A 109 -2.25 11.23 11.55
C THR A 109 -3.71 10.92 11.24
N ALA A 110 -4.41 10.25 12.13
CA ALA A 110 -5.84 9.97 11.97
C ALA A 110 -6.66 11.27 11.87
N GLY A 111 -6.35 12.25 12.71
CA GLY A 111 -6.99 13.55 12.64
C GLY A 111 -6.72 14.29 11.35
N MET A 112 -5.49 14.21 10.84
CA MET A 112 -5.14 14.82 9.55
C MET A 112 -5.87 14.14 8.39
N LEU A 113 -6.04 12.83 8.43
CA LEU A 113 -6.80 12.09 7.41
C LEU A 113 -8.26 12.50 7.39
N GLU A 114 -8.86 12.66 8.56
CA GLU A 114 -10.25 13.12 8.67
C GLU A 114 -10.40 14.54 8.11
N ALA A 115 -9.50 15.44 8.48
CA ALA A 115 -9.52 16.83 8.00
C ALA A 115 -9.36 16.86 6.47
N LYS A 116 -8.47 16.06 5.92
CA LYS A 116 -8.24 15.95 4.49
C LYS A 116 -9.50 15.46 3.77
N ARG A 117 -10.13 14.43 4.31
CA ARG A 117 -11.36 13.88 3.76
C ARG A 117 -12.48 14.91 3.73
N ASP A 118 -12.66 15.65 4.81
CA ASP A 118 -13.70 16.67 4.91
C ASP A 118 -13.44 17.82 3.92
N TYR A 119 -12.19 18.24 3.77
CA TYR A 119 -11.82 19.25 2.80
C TYR A 119 -12.10 18.81 1.36
N GLU A 120 -11.75 17.59 1.03
CA GLU A 120 -11.94 17.04 -0.33
C GLU A 120 -13.41 16.86 -0.70
N ARG A 121 -14.28 16.71 0.30
CA ARG A 121 -15.74 16.61 0.08
C ARG A 121 -16.42 17.95 -0.10
N SER A 122 -15.76 19.02 0.30
CA SER A 122 -16.27 20.37 0.11
C SER A 122 -16.11 20.82 -1.32
#